data_4799e5587f6831f94bfcbefc39b1d877
#
_entry.id   4799e5587f6831f94bfcbefc39b1d877
#
_cell.length_a   1.000
_cell.length_b   1.000
_cell.length_c   1.000
_cell.angle_alpha   90.00
_cell.angle_beta   90.00
_cell.angle_gamma   90.00
#
_symmetry.space_group_name_H-M   'P 1'
#
loop_
_entity.id
_entity.type
_entity.pdbx_description
1 polymer ?
#
loop_
_entity_poly.entity_id
_entity_poly.type
_entity_poly.pdbx_seq_one_letter_code
_entity_poly.pdbx_strand_id
1 'polypeptide(L)'
;GVNMMHKIFKYNGKTINSSDGTILCGIVNVTPDSFSDGGRWYSSEKAVAHALELIKQGAGMLDIGGESTRPGSTPVSAQEEIDRIVPVIRELKKCTDVPLSIDTWKAPVAKAAIEVGADIINDITGFVGDPDMARVVGKSRAGVILMFNPVIARPEHPGSKIFPSFGGEEVFSQEEIERMAALPIQESMCFYLRRCIKIAHEGGVDDERIMLDPGIGFGLTKRENLLLIKDLHVLRDMGYCAFVGVSRKRFIVNILENAGFNMNPETEDGHENRDIGSAALTAISTMLGADVIRVHTISHHRMPSEVGNAVRFSEAIADVHLKQYGS
;
A
#
# COMPACT_ATOMS: atom_id res chain seq x y z
N GLY A 1 19.50 -5.36 23.93
CA GLY A 1 18.47 -6.13 23.22
C GLY A 1 17.50 -5.19 22.57
N VAL A 2 17.51 -5.16 21.25
CA VAL A 2 16.43 -4.50 20.50
C VAL A 2 15.17 -5.23 20.89
N ASN A 3 14.31 -4.53 21.60
CA ASN A 3 13.01 -5.04 22.01
C ASN A 3 12.20 -5.21 20.71
N MET A 4 12.23 -6.42 20.13
CA MET A 4 11.37 -6.78 19.01
C MET A 4 9.94 -6.91 19.53
N MET A 5 9.35 -5.76 19.92
CA MET A 5 7.96 -5.73 20.29
C MET A 5 7.15 -6.19 19.07
N HIS A 6 6.40 -7.28 19.24
CA HIS A 6 5.48 -7.75 18.23
C HIS A 6 4.51 -6.61 17.91
N LYS A 7 4.50 -6.18 16.65
CA LYS A 7 3.52 -5.21 16.18
C LYS A 7 2.27 -5.96 15.75
N ILE A 8 1.14 -5.42 16.14
CA ILE A 8 -0.17 -5.99 15.86
C ILE A 8 -0.98 -4.97 15.08
N PHE A 9 -1.71 -5.43 14.08
CA PHE A 9 -2.70 -4.65 13.35
C PHE A 9 -4.04 -5.36 13.39
N LYS A 10 -5.07 -4.65 13.85
CA LYS A 10 -6.42 -5.18 14.02
C LYS A 10 -7.43 -4.60 13.04
N TYR A 11 -8.32 -5.43 12.56
CA TYR A 11 -9.44 -5.06 11.71
C TYR A 11 -10.59 -6.06 11.89
N ASN A 12 -11.79 -5.56 12.12
CA ASN A 12 -12.99 -6.40 12.22
C ASN A 12 -12.85 -7.62 13.15
N GLY A 13 -12.17 -7.45 14.28
CA GLY A 13 -11.93 -8.51 15.26
C GLY A 13 -10.84 -9.53 14.86
N LYS A 14 -10.18 -9.33 13.72
CA LYS A 14 -9.05 -10.13 13.26
C LYS A 14 -7.75 -9.40 13.50
N THR A 15 -6.63 -10.12 13.45
CA THR A 15 -5.30 -9.57 13.75
C THR A 15 -4.28 -10.01 12.73
N ILE A 16 -3.45 -9.06 12.28
CA ILE A 16 -2.19 -9.33 11.58
C ILE A 16 -1.07 -9.12 12.61
N ASN A 17 -0.20 -10.10 12.75
CA ASN A 17 0.92 -10.07 13.66
C ASN A 17 2.23 -10.02 12.87
N SER A 18 3.09 -9.04 13.15
CA SER A 18 4.37 -8.86 12.46
C SER A 18 5.31 -10.05 12.60
N SER A 19 5.14 -10.90 13.61
CA SER A 19 5.94 -12.12 13.80
C SER A 19 5.59 -13.25 12.83
N ASP A 20 4.44 -13.18 12.15
CA ASP A 20 3.98 -14.21 11.22
C ASP A 20 4.58 -14.05 9.81
N GLY A 21 5.40 -13.04 9.60
CA GLY A 21 6.03 -12.76 8.32
C GLY A 21 5.22 -11.83 7.42
N THR A 22 5.79 -11.52 6.27
CA THR A 22 5.22 -10.56 5.31
C THR A 22 4.01 -11.17 4.58
N ILE A 23 2.95 -10.37 4.49
CA ILE A 23 1.75 -10.67 3.69
C ILE A 23 1.90 -9.99 2.33
N LEU A 24 1.61 -10.72 1.25
CA LEU A 24 1.51 -10.15 -0.09
C LEU A 24 0.08 -9.66 -0.34
N CYS A 25 -0.05 -8.39 -0.69
CA CYS A 25 -1.31 -7.74 -0.99
C CYS A 25 -1.45 -7.55 -2.50
N GLY A 26 -2.45 -8.15 -3.10
CA GLY A 26 -2.71 -8.06 -4.53
C GLY A 26 -3.51 -6.83 -4.91
N ILE A 27 -3.10 -6.15 -5.99
CA ILE A 27 -3.76 -4.97 -6.51
C ILE A 27 -4.94 -5.39 -7.39
N VAL A 28 -6.13 -4.86 -7.09
CA VAL A 28 -7.34 -5.07 -7.88
C VAL A 28 -7.89 -3.71 -8.31
N ASN A 29 -7.61 -3.31 -9.54
CA ASN A 29 -8.13 -2.07 -10.12
C ASN A 29 -9.49 -2.34 -10.77
N VAL A 30 -10.51 -1.59 -10.34
CA VAL A 30 -11.86 -1.66 -10.90
C VAL A 30 -12.11 -0.43 -11.76
N THR A 31 -11.64 -0.49 -12.99
CA THR A 31 -11.82 0.58 -13.97
C THR A 31 -12.75 0.11 -15.08
N PRO A 32 -13.61 0.99 -15.65
CA PRO A 32 -14.46 0.61 -16.76
C PRO A 32 -13.59 0.21 -17.95
N ASP A 33 -13.99 -0.87 -18.63
CA ASP A 33 -13.46 -1.19 -19.95
C ASP A 33 -14.13 -0.23 -20.96
N SER A 34 -13.34 0.63 -21.62
CA SER A 34 -13.82 1.64 -22.55
C SER A 34 -14.47 1.07 -23.83
N PHE A 35 -14.47 -0.25 -24.01
CA PHE A 35 -14.89 -0.93 -25.23
C PHE A 35 -16.16 -1.78 -25.08
N SER A 36 -16.83 -1.79 -23.90
CA SER A 36 -18.02 -2.62 -23.70
C SER A 36 -19.24 -1.79 -23.35
N ASP A 37 -20.38 -2.03 -24.03
CA ASP A 37 -21.66 -1.38 -23.80
C ASP A 37 -22.32 -1.73 -22.45
N GLY A 38 -21.76 -2.66 -21.70
CA GLY A 38 -22.20 -3.06 -20.36
C GLY A 38 -21.12 -2.91 -19.31
N GLY A 39 -20.21 -1.94 -19.50
CA GLY A 39 -18.91 -1.79 -18.84
C GLY A 39 -18.84 -2.02 -17.32
N ARG A 40 -19.89 -1.66 -16.56
CA ARG A 40 -19.89 -1.82 -15.09
C ARG A 40 -19.94 -3.29 -14.67
N TRP A 41 -20.80 -4.10 -15.26
CA TRP A 41 -20.93 -5.53 -14.95
C TRP A 41 -19.69 -6.31 -15.36
N TYR A 42 -19.22 -6.06 -16.57
CA TYR A 42 -18.05 -6.75 -17.10
C TYR A 42 -16.78 -6.41 -16.30
N SER A 43 -16.62 -5.16 -15.88
CA SER A 43 -15.50 -4.72 -15.03
C SER A 43 -15.55 -5.37 -13.65
N SER A 44 -16.73 -5.51 -13.04
CA SER A 44 -16.90 -6.17 -11.74
C SER A 44 -16.56 -7.65 -11.81
N GLU A 45 -17.07 -8.36 -12.81
CA GLU A 45 -16.77 -9.79 -13.00
C GLU A 45 -15.29 -10.04 -13.25
N LYS A 46 -14.65 -9.23 -14.09
CA LYS A 46 -13.20 -9.30 -14.33
C LYS A 46 -12.39 -9.02 -13.07
N ALA A 47 -12.78 -8.00 -12.31
CA ALA A 47 -12.10 -7.67 -11.07
C ALA A 47 -12.20 -8.80 -10.04
N VAL A 48 -13.38 -9.40 -9.89
CA VAL A 48 -13.58 -10.56 -9.01
C VAL A 48 -12.75 -11.75 -9.46
N ALA A 49 -12.78 -12.08 -10.74
CA ALA A 49 -11.98 -13.18 -11.30
C ALA A 49 -10.50 -12.96 -11.09
N HIS A 50 -10.00 -11.75 -11.32
CA HIS A 50 -8.61 -11.39 -11.08
C HIS A 50 -8.25 -11.50 -9.58
N ALA A 51 -9.10 -10.98 -8.70
CA ALA A 51 -8.93 -11.08 -7.26
C ALA A 51 -8.82 -12.53 -6.79
N LEU A 52 -9.69 -13.42 -7.26
CA LEU A 52 -9.66 -14.84 -6.93
C LEU A 52 -8.41 -15.54 -7.46
N GLU A 53 -7.92 -15.15 -8.62
CA GLU A 53 -6.65 -15.66 -9.17
C GLU A 53 -5.46 -15.21 -8.32
N LEU A 54 -5.42 -13.96 -7.86
CA LEU A 54 -4.39 -13.47 -6.95
C LEU A 54 -4.39 -14.25 -5.63
N ILE A 55 -5.56 -14.55 -5.07
CA ILE A 55 -5.70 -15.36 -3.86
C ILE A 55 -5.18 -16.77 -4.10
N LYS A 56 -5.53 -17.38 -5.21
CA LYS A 56 -5.05 -18.70 -5.61
C LYS A 56 -3.52 -18.75 -5.71
N GLN A 57 -2.90 -17.68 -6.18
CA GLN A 57 -1.45 -17.54 -6.25
C GLN A 57 -0.81 -17.28 -4.88
N GLY A 58 -1.56 -16.95 -3.84
CA GLY A 58 -1.07 -16.77 -2.48
C GLY A 58 -1.21 -15.37 -1.89
N ALA A 59 -2.05 -14.51 -2.47
CA ALA A 59 -2.36 -13.22 -1.85
C ALA A 59 -3.00 -13.43 -0.48
N GLY A 60 -2.46 -12.80 0.56
CA GLY A 60 -3.01 -12.79 1.91
C GLY A 60 -3.85 -11.55 2.21
N MET A 61 -3.95 -10.62 1.28
CA MET A 61 -4.74 -9.39 1.32
C MET A 61 -4.99 -8.94 -0.11
N LEU A 62 -6.11 -8.25 -0.33
CA LEU A 62 -6.40 -7.58 -1.60
C LEU A 62 -6.59 -6.09 -1.35
N ASP A 63 -6.13 -5.26 -2.28
CA ASP A 63 -6.33 -3.80 -2.26
C ASP A 63 -7.13 -3.39 -3.49
N ILE A 64 -8.37 -2.97 -3.27
CA ILE A 64 -9.37 -2.71 -4.31
C ILE A 64 -9.52 -1.21 -4.49
N GLY A 65 -9.37 -0.73 -5.72
CA GLY A 65 -9.49 0.69 -6.04
C GLY A 65 -10.36 0.95 -7.25
N GLY A 66 -11.19 2.00 -7.16
CA GLY A 66 -12.08 2.46 -8.23
C GLY A 66 -11.64 3.76 -8.91
N GLU A 67 -10.54 4.36 -8.45
CA GLU A 67 -9.96 5.57 -9.02
C GLU A 67 -8.45 5.41 -9.17
N SER A 68 -7.89 5.82 -10.31
CA SER A 68 -6.43 5.93 -10.45
C SER A 68 -5.94 7.26 -9.88
N THR A 69 -4.90 7.22 -9.06
CA THR A 69 -4.21 8.39 -8.51
C THR A 69 -2.86 8.65 -9.15
N ARG A 70 -2.57 7.97 -10.27
CA ARG A 70 -1.34 8.16 -11.05
C ARG A 70 -1.30 9.54 -11.70
N PRO A 71 -0.09 10.09 -11.98
CA PRO A 71 0.05 11.31 -12.76
C PRO A 71 -0.74 11.24 -14.08
N GLY A 72 -1.48 12.31 -14.39
CA GLY A 72 -2.30 12.40 -15.61
C GLY A 72 -3.63 11.65 -15.56
N SER A 73 -3.99 11.01 -14.46
CA SER A 73 -5.29 10.36 -14.31
C SER A 73 -6.43 11.37 -14.20
N THR A 74 -7.61 10.97 -14.69
CA THR A 74 -8.84 11.79 -14.58
C THR A 74 -9.51 11.51 -13.23
N PRO A 75 -9.82 12.55 -12.44
CA PRO A 75 -10.57 12.40 -11.21
C PRO A 75 -11.94 11.78 -11.44
N VAL A 76 -12.38 10.97 -10.49
CA VAL A 76 -13.66 10.27 -10.50
C VAL A 76 -14.49 10.75 -9.33
N SER A 77 -15.81 10.87 -9.49
CA SER A 77 -16.70 11.23 -8.38
C SER A 77 -16.75 10.12 -7.33
N ALA A 78 -17.07 10.49 -6.08
CA ALA A 78 -17.25 9.51 -5.01
C ALA A 78 -18.31 8.46 -5.38
N GLN A 79 -19.43 8.89 -5.97
CA GLN A 79 -20.50 7.96 -6.39
C GLN A 79 -20.01 6.98 -7.45
N GLU A 80 -19.22 7.42 -8.40
CA GLU A 80 -18.66 6.54 -9.43
C GLU A 80 -17.68 5.53 -8.85
N GLU A 81 -16.82 5.93 -7.90
CA GLU A 81 -15.97 5.00 -7.15
C GLU A 81 -16.81 3.95 -6.41
N ILE A 82 -17.86 4.38 -5.72
CA ILE A 82 -18.79 3.49 -4.98
C ILE A 82 -19.40 2.48 -5.96
N ASP A 83 -19.91 2.93 -7.08
CA ASP A 83 -20.54 2.09 -8.09
C ASP A 83 -19.57 1.04 -8.65
N ARG A 84 -18.28 1.36 -8.74
CA ARG A 84 -17.25 0.46 -9.22
C ARG A 84 -16.88 -0.61 -8.18
N ILE A 85 -16.67 -0.23 -6.91
CA ILE A 85 -16.08 -1.12 -5.91
C ILE A 85 -17.08 -1.93 -5.11
N VAL A 86 -18.27 -1.39 -4.83
CA VAL A 86 -19.26 -2.06 -3.97
C VAL A 86 -19.67 -3.44 -4.50
N PRO A 87 -19.98 -3.61 -5.80
CA PRO A 87 -20.31 -4.93 -6.34
C PRO A 87 -19.16 -5.94 -6.17
N VAL A 88 -17.91 -5.50 -6.33
CA VAL A 88 -16.72 -6.34 -6.20
C VAL A 88 -16.54 -6.79 -4.75
N ILE A 89 -16.67 -5.87 -3.78
CA ILE A 89 -16.57 -6.19 -2.35
C ILE A 89 -17.64 -7.19 -1.95
N ARG A 90 -18.89 -6.96 -2.33
CA ARG A 90 -20.01 -7.85 -2.02
C ARG A 90 -19.76 -9.27 -2.51
N GLU A 91 -19.31 -9.41 -3.75
CA GLU A 91 -19.05 -10.73 -4.34
C GLU A 91 -17.86 -11.42 -3.67
N LEU A 92 -16.77 -10.72 -3.41
CA LEU A 92 -15.59 -11.27 -2.76
C LEU A 92 -15.88 -11.69 -1.33
N LYS A 93 -16.72 -10.98 -0.58
CA LYS A 93 -17.10 -11.35 0.79
C LYS A 93 -17.86 -12.67 0.86
N LYS A 94 -18.48 -13.11 -0.23
CA LYS A 94 -19.12 -14.43 -0.34
C LYS A 94 -18.12 -15.54 -0.66
N CYS A 95 -16.97 -15.21 -1.24
CA CYS A 95 -16.04 -16.17 -1.82
C CYS A 95 -14.79 -16.40 -0.97
N THR A 96 -14.41 -15.45 -0.10
CA THR A 96 -13.13 -15.48 0.60
C THR A 96 -13.17 -14.75 1.94
N ASP A 97 -12.32 -15.21 2.86
CA ASP A 97 -12.04 -14.55 4.15
C ASP A 97 -10.77 -13.69 4.12
N VAL A 98 -10.09 -13.59 2.99
CA VAL A 98 -8.92 -12.74 2.81
C VAL A 98 -9.32 -11.28 3.08
N PRO A 99 -8.57 -10.53 3.90
CA PRO A 99 -8.92 -9.14 4.17
C PRO A 99 -8.95 -8.30 2.91
N LEU A 100 -10.02 -7.49 2.79
CA LEU A 100 -10.24 -6.57 1.69
C LEU A 100 -9.91 -5.16 2.15
N SER A 101 -8.85 -4.60 1.58
CA SER A 101 -8.44 -3.20 1.73
C SER A 101 -9.04 -2.40 0.58
N ILE A 102 -9.51 -1.19 0.87
CA ILE A 102 -10.10 -0.31 -0.14
C ILE A 102 -9.22 0.93 -0.29
N ASP A 103 -8.68 1.09 -1.49
CA ASP A 103 -7.86 2.22 -1.88
C ASP A 103 -8.75 3.42 -2.18
N THR A 104 -8.98 4.25 -1.18
CA THR A 104 -9.73 5.50 -1.29
C THR A 104 -9.32 6.50 -0.21
N TRP A 105 -9.37 7.78 -0.55
CA TRP A 105 -9.18 8.88 0.40
C TRP A 105 -10.46 9.68 0.66
N LYS A 106 -11.59 9.21 0.12
CA LYS A 106 -12.89 9.88 0.23
C LYS A 106 -13.79 9.20 1.25
N ALA A 107 -14.25 9.93 2.24
CA ALA A 107 -15.10 9.42 3.32
C ALA A 107 -16.38 8.73 2.84
N PRO A 108 -17.15 9.26 1.85
CA PRO A 108 -18.34 8.58 1.36
C PRO A 108 -18.04 7.21 0.76
N VAL A 109 -16.92 7.06 0.07
CA VAL A 109 -16.48 5.79 -0.54
C VAL A 109 -16.11 4.79 0.54
N ALA A 110 -15.33 5.21 1.54
CA ALA A 110 -14.97 4.37 2.67
C ALA A 110 -16.21 3.89 3.45
N LYS A 111 -17.17 4.79 3.70
CA LYS A 111 -18.41 4.45 4.37
C LYS A 111 -19.18 3.37 3.62
N ALA A 112 -19.40 3.55 2.33
CA ALA A 112 -20.10 2.58 1.49
C ALA A 112 -19.37 1.22 1.46
N ALA A 113 -18.04 1.24 1.36
CA ALA A 113 -17.22 0.03 1.36
C ALA A 113 -17.33 -0.73 2.69
N ILE A 114 -17.22 -0.05 3.82
CA ILE A 114 -17.34 -0.64 5.16
C ILE A 114 -18.72 -1.26 5.36
N GLU A 115 -19.78 -0.59 4.93
CA GLU A 115 -21.16 -1.08 5.03
C GLU A 115 -21.37 -2.42 4.32
N VAL A 116 -20.61 -2.72 3.28
CA VAL A 116 -20.69 -3.99 2.55
C VAL A 116 -19.60 -4.98 2.92
N GLY A 117 -18.82 -4.70 3.97
CA GLY A 117 -17.90 -5.64 4.57
C GLY A 117 -16.42 -5.43 4.31
N ALA A 118 -16.00 -4.26 3.78
CA ALA A 118 -14.57 -3.94 3.67
C ALA A 118 -13.89 -4.01 5.04
N ASP A 119 -12.68 -4.53 5.06
CA ASP A 119 -11.93 -4.79 6.29
C ASP A 119 -10.96 -3.66 6.65
N ILE A 120 -10.40 -3.00 5.65
CA ILE A 120 -9.33 -2.01 5.80
C ILE A 120 -9.57 -0.87 4.82
N ILE A 121 -9.31 0.35 5.25
CA ILE A 121 -9.25 1.51 4.35
C ILE A 121 -7.78 1.89 4.15
N ASN A 122 -7.34 1.90 2.90
CA ASN A 122 -6.01 2.33 2.49
C ASN A 122 -6.10 3.78 2.00
N ASP A 123 -5.79 4.72 2.88
CA ASP A 123 -5.88 6.15 2.59
C ASP A 123 -4.51 6.72 2.24
N ILE A 124 -4.27 6.99 0.97
CA ILE A 124 -3.00 7.56 0.47
C ILE A 124 -2.76 9.00 0.92
N THR A 125 -3.71 9.63 1.58
CA THR A 125 -3.53 10.95 2.20
C THR A 125 -3.30 10.87 3.70
N GLY A 126 -3.45 9.68 4.31
CA GLY A 126 -3.30 9.51 5.74
C GLY A 126 -4.33 10.26 6.57
N PHE A 127 -5.57 10.33 6.12
CA PHE A 127 -6.67 11.10 6.71
C PHE A 127 -6.58 12.63 6.51
N VAL A 128 -5.56 13.09 5.81
CA VAL A 128 -5.38 14.54 5.59
C VAL A 128 -6.32 15.06 4.50
N GLY A 129 -6.63 14.25 3.48
CA GLY A 129 -7.36 14.71 2.30
C GLY A 129 -8.85 14.98 2.52
N ASP A 130 -9.53 14.20 3.33
CA ASP A 130 -10.95 14.35 3.63
C ASP A 130 -11.16 14.46 5.15
N PRO A 131 -11.70 15.58 5.64
CA PRO A 131 -11.86 15.83 7.07
C PRO A 131 -12.83 14.87 7.77
N ASP A 132 -13.68 14.17 7.03
CA ASP A 132 -14.66 13.23 7.58
C ASP A 132 -14.16 11.78 7.64
N MET A 133 -13.02 11.48 7.00
CA MET A 133 -12.54 10.11 6.84
C MET A 133 -12.23 9.44 8.19
N ALA A 134 -11.50 10.10 9.07
CA ALA A 134 -11.11 9.53 10.35
C ALA A 134 -12.32 9.13 11.19
N ARG A 135 -13.38 9.96 11.20
CA ARG A 135 -14.62 9.67 11.92
C ARG A 135 -15.36 8.48 11.33
N VAL A 136 -15.42 8.37 10.02
CA VAL A 136 -16.04 7.22 9.33
C VAL A 136 -15.34 5.93 9.71
N VAL A 137 -14.03 5.87 9.66
CA VAL A 137 -13.26 4.70 10.07
C VAL A 137 -13.38 4.47 11.58
N GLY A 138 -13.34 5.54 12.39
CA GLY A 138 -13.42 5.48 13.84
C GLY A 138 -14.74 4.88 14.35
N LYS A 139 -15.86 5.15 13.68
CA LYS A 139 -17.18 4.56 14.01
C LYS A 139 -17.32 3.11 13.60
N SER A 140 -16.41 2.58 12.80
CA SER A 140 -16.38 1.20 12.35
C SER A 140 -15.37 0.38 13.16
N ARG A 141 -15.22 -0.89 12.79
CA ARG A 141 -14.16 -1.76 13.31
C ARG A 141 -13.06 -2.01 12.27
N ALA A 142 -13.09 -1.30 11.16
CA ALA A 142 -12.10 -1.44 10.09
C ALA A 142 -10.71 -0.97 10.55
N GLY A 143 -9.67 -1.58 10.01
CA GLY A 143 -8.32 -1.06 10.11
C GLY A 143 -8.07 0.04 9.08
N VAL A 144 -6.99 0.78 9.25
CA VAL A 144 -6.59 1.83 8.29
C VAL A 144 -5.10 1.77 8.01
N ILE A 145 -4.74 2.02 6.75
CA ILE A 145 -3.38 2.25 6.33
C ILE A 145 -3.23 3.73 6.05
N LEU A 146 -2.37 4.40 6.81
CA LEU A 146 -2.09 5.83 6.69
C LEU A 146 -0.77 6.02 5.94
N MET A 147 -0.85 6.64 4.76
CA MET A 147 0.33 6.87 3.93
C MET A 147 0.88 8.28 4.10
N PHE A 148 2.20 8.38 4.23
CA PHE A 148 2.91 9.63 3.99
C PHE A 148 2.69 10.05 2.55
N ASN A 149 2.09 11.22 2.33
CA ASN A 149 1.85 11.75 1.00
C ASN A 149 2.76 12.95 0.72
N PRO A 150 3.90 12.73 0.05
CA PRO A 150 4.84 13.81 -0.26
C PRO A 150 4.24 14.91 -1.14
N VAL A 151 3.21 14.61 -1.92
CA VAL A 151 2.52 15.59 -2.77
C VAL A 151 1.82 16.65 -1.91
N ILE A 152 1.15 16.20 -0.84
CA ILE A 152 0.50 17.10 0.12
C ILE A 152 1.54 17.82 0.99
N ALA A 153 2.57 17.10 1.44
CA ALA A 153 3.61 17.64 2.32
C ALA A 153 4.48 18.69 1.63
N ARG A 154 4.70 18.56 0.32
CA ARG A 154 5.59 19.42 -0.48
C ARG A 154 4.92 19.84 -1.78
N PRO A 155 3.85 20.66 -1.72
CA PRO A 155 3.07 21.01 -2.91
C PRO A 155 3.87 21.76 -3.98
N GLU A 156 4.92 22.49 -3.60
CA GLU A 156 5.77 23.25 -4.53
C GLU A 156 6.92 22.42 -5.13
N HIS A 157 7.14 21.20 -4.63
CA HIS A 157 8.18 20.33 -5.17
C HIS A 157 7.82 19.91 -6.61
N PRO A 158 8.79 19.90 -7.55
CA PRO A 158 8.52 19.51 -8.95
C PRO A 158 7.86 18.14 -9.10
N GLY A 159 8.25 17.17 -8.28
CA GLY A 159 7.66 15.83 -8.27
C GLY A 159 6.20 15.79 -7.81
N SER A 160 5.75 16.80 -7.08
CA SER A 160 4.36 16.91 -6.61
C SER A 160 3.42 17.47 -7.65
N LYS A 161 3.91 18.34 -8.53
CA LYS A 161 3.08 19.10 -9.50
C LYS A 161 2.48 18.25 -10.59
N ILE A 162 2.98 17.05 -10.81
CA ILE A 162 2.46 16.11 -11.83
C ILE A 162 1.29 15.25 -11.30
N PHE A 163 1.01 15.29 -10.01
CA PHE A 163 -0.07 14.54 -9.39
C PHE A 163 -1.37 15.34 -9.33
N PRO A 164 -2.55 14.68 -9.26
CA PRO A 164 -3.80 15.36 -8.99
C PRO A 164 -3.81 15.94 -7.57
N SER A 165 -4.76 16.84 -7.29
CA SER A 165 -5.00 17.33 -5.94
C SER A 165 -5.66 16.24 -5.08
N PHE A 166 -5.18 16.11 -3.83
CA PHE A 166 -5.70 15.15 -2.86
C PHE A 166 -6.45 15.84 -1.70
N GLY A 167 -6.79 17.10 -1.82
CA GLY A 167 -7.40 17.86 -0.72
C GLY A 167 -6.40 18.19 0.39
N GLY A 168 -6.93 18.56 1.57
CA GLY A 168 -6.11 18.74 2.78
C GLY A 168 -5.30 20.02 2.84
N GLU A 169 -5.59 21.04 2.02
CA GLU A 169 -4.82 22.28 1.94
C GLU A 169 -4.77 23.05 3.27
N GLU A 170 -5.73 22.85 4.16
CA GLU A 170 -5.84 23.57 5.43
C GLU A 170 -5.28 22.81 6.64
N VAL A 171 -4.88 21.56 6.47
CA VAL A 171 -4.45 20.70 7.59
C VAL A 171 -3.08 21.13 8.14
N PHE A 172 -2.15 21.49 7.26
CA PHE A 172 -0.83 21.99 7.64
C PHE A 172 -0.76 23.50 7.40
N SER A 173 -0.15 24.22 8.35
CA SER A 173 0.15 25.63 8.16
C SER A 173 1.23 25.83 7.09
N GLN A 174 1.34 27.05 6.56
CA GLN A 174 2.42 27.38 5.62
C GLN A 174 3.80 27.13 6.22
N GLU A 175 3.98 27.44 7.50
CA GLU A 175 5.22 27.18 8.24
C GLU A 175 5.53 25.69 8.33
N GLU A 176 4.53 24.86 8.58
CA GLU A 176 4.69 23.40 8.61
C GLU A 176 5.02 22.83 7.23
N ILE A 177 4.41 23.34 6.17
CA ILE A 177 4.72 22.97 4.78
C ILE A 177 6.18 23.29 4.44
N GLU A 178 6.64 24.50 4.79
CA GLU A 178 8.03 24.92 4.59
C GLU A 178 9.00 24.03 5.38
N ARG A 179 8.64 23.67 6.60
CA ARG A 179 9.43 22.77 7.44
C ARG A 179 9.54 21.37 6.82
N MET A 180 8.43 20.78 6.39
CA MET A 180 8.44 19.46 5.75
C MET A 180 9.26 19.46 4.45
N ALA A 181 9.24 20.56 3.69
CA ALA A 181 10.05 20.69 2.48
C ALA A 181 11.55 20.78 2.76
N ALA A 182 11.94 21.30 3.92
CA ALA A 182 13.34 21.49 4.31
C ALA A 182 13.96 20.31 5.07
N LEU A 183 13.16 19.47 5.72
CA LEU A 183 13.63 18.32 6.49
C LEU A 183 14.18 17.21 5.59
N PRO A 184 15.12 16.40 6.09
CA PRO A 184 15.44 15.11 5.48
C PRO A 184 14.15 14.30 5.31
N ILE A 185 14.06 13.51 4.24
CA ILE A 185 12.79 12.85 3.88
C ILE A 185 12.23 11.94 4.98
N GLN A 186 13.10 11.25 5.73
CA GLN A 186 12.67 10.39 6.83
C GLN A 186 12.00 11.20 7.94
N GLU A 187 12.55 12.39 8.25
CA GLU A 187 11.99 13.28 9.27
C GLU A 187 10.70 13.95 8.78
N SER A 188 10.65 14.34 7.50
CA SER A 188 9.43 14.86 6.87
C SER A 188 8.31 13.82 6.93
N MET A 189 8.60 12.56 6.61
CA MET A 189 7.66 11.46 6.73
C MET A 189 7.13 11.33 8.17
N CYS A 190 8.01 11.33 9.16
CA CYS A 190 7.60 11.22 10.56
C CYS A 190 6.72 12.40 10.99
N PHE A 191 7.07 13.61 10.59
CA PHE A 191 6.28 14.80 10.89
C PHE A 191 4.86 14.68 10.34
N TYR A 192 4.73 14.30 9.08
CA TYR A 192 3.45 14.09 8.41
C TYR A 192 2.63 12.98 9.08
N LEU A 193 3.24 11.82 9.30
CA LEU A 193 2.54 10.65 9.85
C LEU A 193 2.10 10.88 11.31
N ARG A 194 2.85 11.65 12.10
CA ARG A 194 2.40 12.02 13.46
C ARG A 194 1.11 12.84 13.41
N ARG A 195 0.97 13.73 12.42
CA ARG A 195 -0.30 14.43 12.21
C ARG A 195 -1.41 13.47 11.82
N CYS A 196 -1.14 12.52 10.93
CA CYS A 196 -2.11 11.49 10.53
C CYS A 196 -2.60 10.68 11.74
N ILE A 197 -1.69 10.25 12.58
CA ILE A 197 -1.99 9.49 13.80
C ILE A 197 -2.84 10.31 14.76
N LYS A 198 -2.51 11.58 14.95
CA LYS A 198 -3.30 12.50 15.77
C LYS A 198 -4.74 12.63 15.25
N ILE A 199 -4.90 12.84 13.94
CA ILE A 199 -6.23 12.90 13.30
C ILE A 199 -6.98 11.58 13.50
N ALA A 200 -6.30 10.45 13.35
CA ALA A 200 -6.88 9.13 13.58
C ALA A 200 -7.40 8.97 15.02
N HIS A 201 -6.60 9.32 16.02
CA HIS A 201 -7.01 9.27 17.44
C HIS A 201 -8.20 10.17 17.72
N GLU A 202 -8.20 11.39 17.22
CA GLU A 202 -9.32 12.34 17.36
C GLU A 202 -10.60 11.82 16.71
N GLY A 203 -10.47 11.05 15.63
CA GLY A 203 -11.58 10.40 14.94
C GLY A 203 -12.07 9.10 15.60
N GLY A 204 -11.39 8.61 16.64
CA GLY A 204 -11.77 7.39 17.34
C GLY A 204 -11.10 6.12 16.82
N VAL A 205 -9.99 6.23 16.10
CA VAL A 205 -9.20 5.07 15.62
C VAL A 205 -8.04 4.82 16.58
N ASP A 206 -8.03 3.66 17.22
CA ASP A 206 -6.96 3.25 18.12
C ASP A 206 -5.69 2.84 17.38
N ASP A 207 -4.54 2.93 18.05
CA ASP A 207 -3.22 2.55 17.49
C ASP A 207 -3.19 1.16 16.87
N GLU A 208 -3.86 0.19 17.49
CA GLU A 208 -3.87 -1.19 16.99
C GLU A 208 -4.55 -1.34 15.61
N ARG A 209 -5.38 -0.37 15.22
CA ARG A 209 -6.08 -0.35 13.93
C ARG A 209 -5.34 0.46 12.87
N ILE A 210 -4.13 0.91 13.15
CA ILE A 210 -3.31 1.76 12.27
C ILE A 210 -2.10 0.99 11.75
N MET A 211 -1.89 1.05 10.44
CA MET A 211 -0.68 0.63 9.74
C MET A 211 -0.13 1.83 8.97
N LEU A 212 1.17 1.95 8.82
CA LEU A 212 1.82 3.09 8.17
C LEU A 212 2.47 2.71 6.85
N ASP A 213 2.44 3.63 5.89
CA ASP A 213 2.99 3.48 4.54
C ASP A 213 3.91 4.67 4.24
N PRO A 214 5.13 4.44 3.76
CA PRO A 214 6.10 5.51 3.50
C PRO A 214 5.83 6.33 2.25
N GLY A 215 4.87 5.95 1.40
CA GLY A 215 4.51 6.71 0.20
C GLY A 215 5.45 6.53 -1.00
N ILE A 216 6.07 5.38 -1.13
CA ILE A 216 6.96 5.06 -2.25
C ILE A 216 6.28 5.31 -3.60
N GLY A 217 6.91 6.11 -4.44
CA GLY A 217 6.40 6.47 -5.77
C GLY A 217 5.53 7.72 -5.82
N PHE A 218 5.27 8.40 -4.68
CA PHE A 218 4.41 9.58 -4.62
C PHE A 218 5.22 10.87 -4.46
N GLY A 219 5.64 11.47 -5.56
CA GLY A 219 6.32 12.77 -5.54
C GLY A 219 7.73 12.75 -4.93
N LEU A 220 8.28 11.58 -4.69
CA LEU A 220 9.62 11.37 -4.16
C LEU A 220 10.66 11.35 -5.28
N THR A 221 11.87 11.85 -4.99
CA THR A 221 13.01 11.67 -5.88
C THR A 221 13.46 10.21 -5.87
N LYS A 222 14.28 9.83 -6.85
CA LYS A 222 14.88 8.48 -6.90
C LYS A 222 15.61 8.16 -5.59
N ARG A 223 16.45 9.08 -5.10
CA ARG A 223 17.17 8.92 -3.83
C ARG A 223 16.23 8.76 -2.64
N GLU A 224 15.19 9.59 -2.57
CA GLU A 224 14.24 9.55 -1.46
C GLU A 224 13.45 8.25 -1.40
N ASN A 225 13.02 7.72 -2.55
CA ASN A 225 12.40 6.40 -2.62
C ASN A 225 13.32 5.31 -2.05
N LEU A 226 14.59 5.31 -2.45
CA LEU A 226 15.58 4.34 -1.98
C LEU A 226 15.87 4.49 -0.48
N LEU A 227 15.98 5.72 0.02
CA LEU A 227 16.20 6.01 1.44
C LEU A 227 15.04 5.53 2.31
N LEU A 228 13.79 5.76 1.89
CA LEU A 228 12.62 5.33 2.66
C LEU A 228 12.46 3.81 2.66
N ILE A 229 12.88 3.11 1.61
CA ILE A 229 12.94 1.64 1.63
C ILE A 229 14.04 1.17 2.58
N LYS A 230 15.25 1.72 2.46
CA LYS A 230 16.38 1.38 3.34
C LYS A 230 16.05 1.59 4.81
N ASP A 231 15.36 2.68 5.12
CA ASP A 231 15.00 3.09 6.48
C ASP A 231 13.56 2.71 6.87
N LEU A 232 13.03 1.65 6.27
CA LEU A 232 11.65 1.20 6.52
C LEU A 232 11.37 0.94 8.02
N HIS A 233 12.41 0.59 8.79
CA HIS A 233 12.34 0.39 10.23
C HIS A 233 11.80 1.62 10.99
N VAL A 234 11.92 2.83 10.43
CA VAL A 234 11.42 4.07 11.04
C VAL A 234 9.93 3.98 11.34
N LEU A 235 9.14 3.37 10.46
CA LEU A 235 7.70 3.15 10.67
C LEU A 235 7.46 2.23 11.87
N ARG A 236 8.25 1.18 12.00
CA ARG A 236 8.16 0.24 13.11
C ARG A 236 8.59 0.90 14.43
N ASP A 237 9.62 1.76 14.39
CA ASP A 237 10.08 2.52 15.54
C ASP A 237 9.02 3.51 16.04
N MET A 238 8.13 3.97 15.15
CA MET A 238 6.95 4.77 15.54
C MET A 238 5.90 3.95 16.28
N GLY A 239 5.97 2.62 16.24
CA GLY A 239 5.07 1.72 16.96
C GLY A 239 4.06 0.95 16.11
N TYR A 240 4.20 0.93 14.78
CA TYR A 240 3.17 0.43 13.87
C TYR A 240 3.72 -0.62 12.90
N CYS A 241 2.84 -1.48 12.40
CA CYS A 241 3.13 -2.31 11.24
C CYS A 241 3.39 -1.45 10.00
N ALA A 242 4.22 -1.94 9.10
CA ALA A 242 4.63 -1.26 7.88
C ALA A 242 4.01 -1.90 6.63
N PHE A 243 3.40 -1.06 5.82
CA PHE A 243 2.85 -1.40 4.50
C PHE A 243 3.68 -0.68 3.44
N VAL A 244 4.03 -1.36 2.34
CA VAL A 244 4.80 -0.73 1.26
C VAL A 244 4.34 -1.22 -0.12
N GLY A 245 4.25 -0.29 -1.06
CA GLY A 245 3.97 -0.58 -2.47
C GLY A 245 5.24 -0.48 -3.30
N VAL A 246 5.77 -1.61 -3.75
CA VAL A 246 7.06 -1.68 -4.48
C VAL A 246 6.92 -2.01 -5.96
N SER A 247 5.72 -2.41 -6.39
CA SER A 247 5.51 -3.04 -7.69
C SER A 247 5.56 -2.04 -8.85
N ARG A 248 6.40 -2.32 -9.84
CA ARG A 248 6.52 -1.58 -11.11
C ARG A 248 6.81 -0.09 -10.95
N LYS A 249 7.54 0.29 -9.89
CA LYS A 249 7.86 1.69 -9.61
C LYS A 249 8.90 2.24 -10.58
N ARG A 250 8.71 3.50 -11.00
CA ARG A 250 9.54 4.16 -12.03
C ARG A 250 11.02 4.22 -11.66
N PHE A 251 11.35 4.43 -10.39
CA PHE A 251 12.75 4.54 -9.97
C PHE A 251 13.52 3.23 -10.13
N ILE A 252 12.87 2.07 -9.94
CA ILE A 252 13.48 0.76 -10.19
C ILE A 252 13.64 0.52 -11.68
N VAL A 253 12.64 0.87 -12.47
CA VAL A 253 12.73 0.82 -13.94
C VAL A 253 13.94 1.63 -14.41
N ASN A 254 14.11 2.85 -13.90
CA ASN A 254 15.25 3.72 -14.23
C ASN A 254 16.60 3.11 -13.83
N ILE A 255 16.69 2.54 -12.63
CA ILE A 255 17.93 1.87 -12.17
C ILE A 255 18.33 0.75 -13.13
N LEU A 256 17.36 -0.08 -13.54
CA LEU A 256 17.62 -1.23 -14.39
C LEU A 256 17.88 -0.84 -15.85
N GLU A 257 17.22 0.21 -16.37
CA GLU A 257 17.56 0.80 -17.67
C GLU A 257 19.02 1.29 -17.70
N ASN A 258 19.43 2.02 -16.66
CA ASN A 258 20.81 2.52 -16.53
C ASN A 258 21.83 1.38 -16.41
N ALA A 259 21.43 0.22 -15.94
CA ALA A 259 22.25 -0.98 -15.87
C ALA A 259 22.26 -1.79 -17.19
N GLY A 260 21.50 -1.34 -18.19
CA GLY A 260 21.50 -1.95 -19.54
C GLY A 260 20.39 -2.97 -19.79
N PHE A 261 19.42 -3.10 -18.88
CA PHE A 261 18.31 -4.03 -19.06
C PHE A 261 17.17 -3.41 -19.88
N ASN A 262 16.53 -4.23 -20.70
CA ASN A 262 15.32 -3.83 -21.42
C ASN A 262 14.14 -3.75 -20.43
N MET A 263 13.57 -2.56 -20.28
CA MET A 263 12.43 -2.31 -19.38
C MET A 263 11.19 -1.86 -20.15
N ASN A 264 11.15 -2.05 -21.47
CA ASN A 264 9.99 -1.69 -22.28
C ASN A 264 8.81 -2.63 -21.99
N PRO A 265 7.69 -2.11 -21.44
CA PRO A 265 6.56 -2.95 -21.04
C PRO A 265 5.80 -3.57 -22.21
N GLU A 266 6.04 -3.08 -23.46
CA GLU A 266 5.42 -3.61 -24.67
C GLU A 266 6.14 -4.85 -25.20
N THR A 267 7.35 -5.12 -24.75
CA THR A 267 8.07 -6.35 -25.05
C THR A 267 7.89 -7.37 -23.94
N GLU A 268 7.92 -8.67 -24.29
CA GLU A 268 7.81 -9.75 -23.31
C GLU A 268 8.92 -9.68 -22.26
N ASP A 269 10.17 -9.55 -22.70
CA ASP A 269 11.33 -9.44 -21.80
C ASP A 269 11.25 -8.21 -20.90
N GLY A 270 10.88 -7.07 -21.45
CA GLY A 270 10.80 -5.82 -20.69
C GLY A 270 9.67 -5.87 -19.66
N HIS A 271 8.54 -6.46 -20.01
CA HIS A 271 7.41 -6.66 -19.07
C HIS A 271 7.85 -7.57 -17.92
N GLU A 272 8.47 -8.69 -18.20
CA GLU A 272 8.99 -9.62 -17.19
C GLU A 272 10.08 -8.98 -16.33
N ASN A 273 11.00 -8.22 -16.93
CA ASN A 273 12.08 -7.54 -16.21
C ASN A 273 11.54 -6.53 -15.18
N ARG A 274 10.42 -5.88 -15.45
CA ARG A 274 9.75 -5.00 -14.47
C ARG A 274 9.33 -5.77 -13.22
N ASP A 275 8.79 -6.95 -13.39
CA ASP A 275 8.36 -7.79 -12.28
C ASP A 275 9.56 -8.42 -11.54
N ILE A 276 10.64 -8.75 -12.24
CA ILE A 276 11.90 -9.19 -11.62
C ILE A 276 12.48 -8.09 -10.73
N GLY A 277 12.54 -6.86 -11.22
CA GLY A 277 13.00 -5.71 -10.43
C GLY A 277 12.13 -5.45 -9.21
N SER A 278 10.81 -5.53 -9.37
CA SER A 278 9.85 -5.42 -8.25
C SER A 278 10.07 -6.52 -7.22
N ALA A 279 10.32 -7.74 -7.67
CA ALA A 279 10.59 -8.90 -6.80
C ALA A 279 11.85 -8.70 -5.94
N ALA A 280 12.89 -8.10 -6.50
CA ALA A 280 14.10 -7.75 -5.74
C ALA A 280 13.77 -6.78 -4.59
N LEU A 281 12.93 -5.77 -4.85
CA LEU A 281 12.46 -4.86 -3.79
C LEU A 281 11.61 -5.57 -2.75
N THR A 282 10.82 -6.55 -3.14
CA THR A 282 10.04 -7.36 -2.20
C THR A 282 10.94 -8.12 -1.24
N ALA A 283 11.98 -8.77 -1.71
CA ALA A 283 12.95 -9.45 -0.85
C ALA A 283 13.60 -8.48 0.15
N ILE A 284 14.07 -7.34 -0.33
CA ILE A 284 14.71 -6.30 0.49
C ILE A 284 13.72 -5.75 1.52
N SER A 285 12.52 -5.37 1.10
CA SER A 285 11.50 -4.78 1.97
C SER A 285 11.03 -5.76 3.04
N THR A 286 10.87 -7.04 2.70
CA THR A 286 10.55 -8.11 3.64
C THR A 286 11.64 -8.24 4.71
N MET A 287 12.90 -8.31 4.29
CA MET A 287 14.03 -8.37 5.20
C MET A 287 14.08 -7.16 6.15
N LEU A 288 13.75 -5.98 5.64
CA LEU A 288 13.76 -4.73 6.41
C LEU A 288 12.50 -4.51 7.27
N GLY A 289 11.58 -5.45 7.27
CA GLY A 289 10.46 -5.46 8.20
C GLY A 289 9.12 -4.98 7.65
N ALA A 290 8.92 -4.99 6.34
CA ALA A 290 7.59 -4.77 5.76
C ALA A 290 6.63 -5.90 6.20
N ASP A 291 5.50 -5.53 6.77
CA ASP A 291 4.47 -6.48 7.21
C ASP A 291 3.49 -6.81 6.07
N VAL A 292 3.24 -5.86 5.19
CA VAL A 292 2.42 -6.04 3.98
C VAL A 292 3.12 -5.39 2.80
N ILE A 293 3.20 -6.11 1.70
CA ILE A 293 3.75 -5.60 0.43
C ILE A 293 2.70 -5.68 -0.66
N ARG A 294 2.40 -4.53 -1.27
CA ARG A 294 1.38 -4.37 -2.31
C ARG A 294 1.99 -4.54 -3.69
N VAL A 295 1.48 -5.51 -4.46
CA VAL A 295 2.05 -5.92 -5.74
C VAL A 295 0.98 -6.19 -6.81
N HIS A 296 1.36 -6.05 -8.09
CA HIS A 296 0.47 -6.35 -9.22
C HIS A 296 0.33 -7.85 -9.47
N THR A 297 1.40 -8.62 -9.31
CA THR A 297 1.42 -10.08 -9.49
C THR A 297 1.92 -10.74 -8.23
N ILE A 298 1.26 -11.80 -7.79
CA ILE A 298 1.67 -12.53 -6.57
C ILE A 298 2.79 -13.54 -6.88
N SER A 299 2.70 -14.23 -8.02
CA SER A 299 3.62 -15.31 -8.38
C SER A 299 5.10 -14.88 -8.37
N HIS A 300 5.43 -13.68 -8.84
CA HIS A 300 6.80 -13.17 -8.85
C HIS A 300 7.36 -12.83 -7.46
N HIS A 301 6.49 -12.64 -6.48
CA HIS A 301 6.85 -12.09 -5.17
C HIS A 301 6.85 -13.14 -4.05
N ARG A 302 6.28 -14.33 -4.29
CA ARG A 302 6.20 -15.39 -3.28
C ARG A 302 7.58 -15.86 -2.82
N MET A 303 8.43 -16.32 -3.75
CA MET A 303 9.78 -16.77 -3.40
C MET A 303 10.62 -15.64 -2.79
N PRO A 304 10.67 -14.42 -3.38
CA PRO A 304 11.38 -13.31 -2.76
C PRO A 304 10.95 -13.01 -1.32
N SER A 305 9.65 -13.04 -1.01
CA SER A 305 9.18 -12.81 0.35
C SER A 305 9.56 -13.94 1.30
N GLU A 306 9.54 -15.19 0.86
CA GLU A 306 9.98 -16.34 1.66
C GLU A 306 11.47 -16.24 2.01
N VAL A 307 12.32 -15.88 1.05
CA VAL A 307 13.76 -15.68 1.28
C VAL A 307 14.00 -14.49 2.22
N GLY A 308 13.31 -13.38 1.98
CA GLY A 308 13.40 -12.20 2.84
C GLY A 308 12.95 -12.48 4.28
N ASN A 309 11.86 -13.23 4.47
CA ASN A 309 11.40 -13.66 5.79
C ASN A 309 12.44 -14.56 6.50
N ALA A 310 13.05 -15.49 5.76
CA ALA A 310 14.08 -16.36 6.31
C ALA A 310 15.28 -15.56 6.83
N VAL A 311 15.72 -14.57 6.09
CA VAL A 311 16.82 -13.69 6.53
C VAL A 311 16.38 -12.86 7.75
N ARG A 312 15.19 -12.26 7.71
CA ARG A 312 14.65 -11.46 8.82
C ARG A 312 14.52 -12.25 10.11
N PHE A 313 14.01 -13.47 10.04
CA PHE A 313 13.76 -14.33 11.20
C PHE A 313 14.80 -15.42 11.39
N SER A 314 16.03 -15.20 10.91
CA SER A 314 17.11 -16.19 10.92
C SER A 314 17.39 -16.77 12.31
N GLU A 315 17.28 -15.99 13.37
CA GLU A 315 17.49 -16.44 14.74
C GLU A 315 16.43 -17.45 15.24
N ALA A 316 15.27 -17.47 14.62
CA ALA A 316 14.19 -18.40 14.96
C ALA A 316 14.25 -19.70 14.13
N ILE A 317 15.12 -19.77 13.14
CA ILE A 317 15.32 -20.98 12.33
C ILE A 317 16.23 -21.96 13.08
N ALA A 318 15.86 -23.24 13.04
CA ALA A 318 16.66 -24.29 13.68
C ALA A 318 18.07 -24.34 13.08
N ASP A 319 19.09 -24.37 13.94
CA ASP A 319 20.50 -24.48 13.55
C ASP A 319 20.83 -25.95 13.19
N VAL A 320 20.60 -26.31 11.94
CA VAL A 320 20.78 -27.66 11.44
C VAL A 320 21.61 -27.67 10.16
N HIS A 321 22.37 -28.73 9.97
CA HIS A 321 23.07 -28.95 8.71
C HIS A 321 22.11 -29.42 7.62
N LEU A 322 22.31 -28.93 6.42
CA LEU A 322 21.56 -29.39 5.24
C LEU A 322 22.03 -30.79 4.84
N LYS A 323 21.12 -31.59 4.29
CA LYS A 323 21.48 -32.91 3.73
C LYS A 323 22.40 -32.71 2.52
N GLN A 324 23.27 -33.73 2.29
CA GLN A 324 24.12 -33.72 1.10
C GLN A 324 23.25 -33.80 -0.18
N TYR A 325 23.72 -33.20 -1.26
CA TYR A 325 23.07 -33.31 -2.56
C TYR A 325 23.05 -34.79 -3.03
N GLY A 326 21.89 -35.27 -3.47
CA GLY A 326 21.74 -36.60 -4.01
C GLY A 326 21.44 -37.69 -2.98
N SER A 327 21.18 -37.33 -1.73
CA SER A 327 20.71 -38.28 -0.70
C SER A 327 19.18 -38.34 -0.64
#